data_623d9a19e179096cf0979ec8789fa7ea
#
_entry.id   623d9a19e179096cf0979ec8789fa7ea
#
_cell.length_a   1.000
_cell.length_b   1.000
_cell.length_c   1.000
_cell.angle_alpha   90.00
_cell.angle_beta   90.00
_cell.angle_gamma   90.00
#
_symmetry.space_group_name_H-M   'P 1'
#
loop_
_entity.id
_entity.type
_entity.pdbx_description
1 polymer ?
#
loop_
_entity_poly.entity_id
_entity_poly.type
_entity_poly.pdbx_seq_one_letter_code
_entity_poly.pdbx_strand_id
1 'polypeptide(L)'
;EAMFLMHLAFKGEIILPAPSWVSYEPQAQIGRNKVHWLQTSRLNNWFPTAEQLEKKIKSIRKKNIILIINSPNNPSGSVCKNLKEIAKIAKKYKIIVLSDEIYTDLTFNNHYESISSYYPEATFVSGGLSKWCGAGGWRLGFFAVPKKLSNFLESLKSLASESYSTVNTPSQYAAVEAYTGDYNRYKSKVVKILNSLGEYVYSNLKSNKILINPPQGAF
;
A
#
# COMPACT_ATOMS: atom_id res chain seq x y z
N GLU A 1 -3.10 -6.42 -10.84
CA GLU A 1 -2.06 -6.94 -11.79
C GLU A 1 -0.70 -6.30 -11.57
N ALA A 2 -0.57 -4.96 -11.51
CA ALA A 2 0.73 -4.30 -11.34
C ALA A 2 1.56 -4.87 -10.17
N MET A 3 0.95 -5.11 -9.00
CA MET A 3 1.63 -5.78 -7.88
C MET A 3 2.05 -7.21 -8.19
N PHE A 4 1.20 -7.96 -8.88
CA PHE A 4 1.54 -9.32 -9.30
C PHE A 4 2.75 -9.33 -10.24
N LEU A 5 2.77 -8.45 -11.24
CA LEU A 5 3.92 -8.29 -12.13
C LEU A 5 5.18 -7.86 -11.37
N MET A 6 5.05 -6.99 -10.38
CA MET A 6 6.17 -6.61 -9.52
C MET A 6 6.79 -7.83 -8.83
N HIS A 7 5.95 -8.73 -8.27
CA HIS A 7 6.44 -9.96 -7.65
C HIS A 7 7.08 -10.94 -8.66
N LEU A 8 6.62 -10.98 -9.90
CA LEU A 8 7.24 -11.78 -10.96
C LEU A 8 8.59 -11.22 -11.42
N ALA A 9 8.68 -9.89 -11.57
CA ALA A 9 9.91 -9.20 -11.98
C ALA A 9 10.99 -9.20 -10.89
N PHE A 10 10.58 -9.14 -9.62
CA PHE A 10 11.50 -9.08 -8.49
C PHE A 10 12.03 -10.46 -8.13
N LYS A 11 13.31 -10.53 -7.78
CA LYS A 11 13.96 -11.73 -7.25
C LYS A 11 14.66 -11.41 -5.94
N GLY A 12 14.00 -11.71 -4.83
CA GLY A 12 14.54 -11.35 -3.53
C GLY A 12 13.66 -11.79 -2.36
N GLU A 13 13.64 -10.96 -1.34
CA GLU A 13 12.93 -11.18 -0.09
C GLU A 13 11.89 -10.08 0.12
N ILE A 14 10.71 -10.44 0.60
CA ILE A 14 9.62 -9.50 0.84
C ILE A 14 9.39 -9.40 2.34
N ILE A 15 9.37 -8.18 2.89
CA ILE A 15 8.95 -7.93 4.28
C ILE A 15 7.50 -7.47 4.26
N LEU A 16 6.63 -8.18 5.00
CA LEU A 16 5.22 -7.84 5.18
C LEU A 16 4.93 -7.57 6.66
N PRO A 17 4.49 -6.37 7.04
CA PRO A 17 3.88 -6.15 8.35
C PRO A 17 2.62 -6.99 8.52
N ALA A 18 2.41 -7.57 9.70
CA ALA A 18 1.20 -8.30 10.03
C ALA A 18 0.31 -7.44 10.96
N PRO A 19 -0.99 -7.23 10.64
CA PRO A 19 -1.72 -7.79 9.50
C PRO A 19 -1.50 -7.04 8.18
N SER A 20 -1.70 -7.72 7.07
CA SER A 20 -1.60 -7.19 5.70
C SER A 20 -2.71 -7.74 4.81
N TRP A 21 -2.90 -7.11 3.65
CA TRP A 21 -3.81 -7.62 2.64
C TRP A 21 -3.42 -9.04 2.21
N VAL A 22 -4.41 -9.91 2.21
CA VAL A 22 -4.24 -11.37 2.05
C VAL A 22 -3.54 -11.80 0.76
N SER A 23 -3.54 -10.96 -0.28
CA SER A 23 -2.96 -11.32 -1.58
C SER A 23 -1.46 -11.01 -1.71
N TYR A 24 -0.84 -10.26 -0.79
CA TYR A 24 0.60 -9.96 -0.90
C TYR A 24 1.45 -11.23 -0.82
N GLU A 25 1.20 -12.09 0.16
CA GLU A 25 1.98 -13.32 0.33
C GLU A 25 1.80 -14.32 -0.81
N PRO A 26 0.57 -14.69 -1.24
CA PRO A 26 0.39 -15.58 -2.37
C PRO A 26 1.04 -15.07 -3.66
N GLN A 27 0.94 -13.77 -3.95
CA GLN A 27 1.61 -13.18 -5.12
C GLN A 27 3.13 -13.26 -5.01
N ALA A 28 3.70 -13.02 -3.83
CA ALA A 28 5.13 -13.17 -3.59
C ALA A 28 5.58 -14.62 -3.80
N GLN A 29 4.80 -15.59 -3.31
CA GLN A 29 5.08 -17.02 -3.47
C GLN A 29 5.05 -17.47 -4.94
N ILE A 30 4.05 -17.02 -5.71
CA ILE A 30 3.99 -17.26 -7.16
C ILE A 30 5.22 -16.68 -7.86
N GLY A 31 5.65 -15.47 -7.46
CA GLY A 31 6.89 -14.84 -7.92
C GLY A 31 8.17 -15.51 -7.42
N ARG A 32 8.06 -16.59 -6.61
CA ARG A 32 9.18 -17.30 -5.95
C ARG A 32 10.03 -16.39 -5.05
N ASN A 33 9.40 -15.38 -4.45
CA ASN A 33 10.02 -14.53 -3.46
C ASN A 33 9.73 -15.06 -2.06
N LYS A 34 10.73 -15.05 -1.19
CA LYS A 34 10.55 -15.46 0.20
C LYS A 34 9.92 -14.33 1.01
N VAL A 35 8.87 -14.65 1.77
CA VAL A 35 8.18 -13.71 2.64
C VAL A 35 8.72 -13.78 4.06
N HIS A 36 8.94 -12.62 4.66
CA HIS A 36 9.30 -12.43 6.05
C HIS A 36 8.24 -11.59 6.75
N TRP A 37 7.42 -12.21 7.54
CA TRP A 37 6.44 -11.52 8.36
C TRP A 37 7.10 -10.71 9.46
N LEU A 38 6.71 -9.45 9.58
CA LEU A 38 7.11 -8.54 10.63
C LEU A 38 5.92 -8.31 11.55
N GLN A 39 5.94 -8.97 12.70
CA GLN A 39 4.85 -8.87 13.67
C GLN A 39 4.73 -7.44 14.18
N THR A 40 3.52 -6.93 14.18
CA THR A 40 3.16 -5.63 14.71
C THR A 40 2.12 -5.77 15.82
N SER A 41 1.69 -4.69 16.40
CA SER A 41 0.69 -4.73 17.46
C SER A 41 -0.27 -3.55 17.39
N ARG A 42 -1.39 -3.69 18.05
CA ARG A 42 -2.36 -2.61 18.25
C ARG A 42 -1.72 -1.35 18.87
N LEU A 43 -0.74 -1.53 19.76
CA LEU A 43 -0.04 -0.42 20.43
C LEU A 43 0.75 0.44 19.46
N ASN A 44 1.25 -0.15 18.38
CA ASN A 44 1.98 0.54 17.30
C ASN A 44 1.06 0.80 16.08
N ASN A 45 -0.24 0.85 16.32
CA ASN A 45 -1.23 1.11 15.28
C ASN A 45 -1.13 0.14 14.07
N TRP A 46 -0.71 -1.11 14.34
CA TRP A 46 -0.51 -2.17 13.35
C TRP A 46 0.55 -1.86 12.28
N PHE A 47 1.53 -1.01 12.64
CA PHE A 47 2.72 -0.76 11.83
C PHE A 47 4.00 -1.09 12.60
N PRO A 48 5.09 -1.44 11.93
CA PRO A 48 6.36 -1.73 12.59
C PRO A 48 6.99 -0.45 13.16
N THR A 49 7.73 -0.58 14.25
CA THR A 49 8.67 0.47 14.65
C THR A 49 9.93 0.40 13.78
N ALA A 50 10.73 1.48 13.78
CA ALA A 50 12.00 1.52 13.07
C ALA A 50 12.95 0.42 13.56
N GLU A 51 13.00 0.17 14.88
CA GLU A 51 13.84 -0.85 15.51
C GLU A 51 13.41 -2.26 15.09
N GLN A 52 12.09 -2.53 15.07
CA GLN A 52 11.56 -3.82 14.62
C GLN A 52 11.93 -4.08 13.16
N LEU A 53 11.77 -3.06 12.30
CA LEU A 53 12.15 -3.15 10.89
C LEU A 53 13.65 -3.39 10.73
N GLU A 54 14.50 -2.62 11.44
CA GLU A 54 15.93 -2.77 11.36
C GLU A 54 16.39 -4.16 11.82
N LYS A 55 15.85 -4.66 12.93
CA LYS A 55 16.13 -6.01 13.44
C LYS A 55 15.74 -7.07 12.40
N LYS A 56 14.58 -6.91 11.77
CA LYS A 56 14.11 -7.84 10.72
C LYS A 56 15.07 -7.83 9.53
N ILE A 57 15.44 -6.67 9.00
CA ILE A 57 16.38 -6.56 7.88
C ILE A 57 17.72 -7.22 8.19
N LYS A 58 18.27 -7.00 9.39
CA LYS A 58 19.54 -7.61 9.83
C LYS A 58 19.46 -9.14 9.90
N SER A 59 18.29 -9.71 10.14
CA SER A 59 18.08 -11.17 10.17
C SER A 59 18.01 -11.82 8.78
N ILE A 60 17.84 -11.02 7.71
CA ILE A 60 17.72 -11.49 6.34
C ILE A 60 19.11 -11.51 5.68
N ARG A 61 19.49 -12.67 5.11
CA ARG A 61 20.81 -12.83 4.48
C ARG A 61 20.92 -12.16 3.11
N LYS A 62 19.85 -12.18 2.31
CA LYS A 62 19.83 -11.55 0.99
C LYS A 62 19.65 -10.05 1.11
N LYS A 63 20.31 -9.30 0.21
CA LYS A 63 20.26 -7.82 0.22
C LYS A 63 19.14 -7.24 -0.63
N ASN A 64 18.60 -8.00 -1.60
CA ASN A 64 17.45 -7.56 -2.39
C ASN A 64 16.17 -7.75 -1.57
N ILE A 65 15.66 -6.66 -1.03
CA ILE A 65 14.48 -6.66 -0.15
C ILE A 65 13.49 -5.62 -0.65
N ILE A 66 12.21 -6.00 -0.70
CA ILE A 66 11.09 -5.06 -0.79
C ILE A 66 10.33 -5.09 0.54
N LEU A 67 10.12 -3.92 1.13
CA LEU A 67 9.16 -3.70 2.20
C LEU A 67 7.85 -3.24 1.60
N ILE A 68 6.73 -3.90 1.90
CA ILE A 68 5.40 -3.44 1.49
C ILE A 68 4.73 -2.73 2.66
N ILE A 69 4.34 -1.47 2.47
CA ILE A 69 3.56 -0.67 3.42
C ILE A 69 2.25 -0.27 2.76
N ASN A 70 1.13 -0.66 3.36
CA ASN A 70 -0.20 -0.24 2.93
C ASN A 70 -0.78 0.71 4.00
N SER A 71 -0.97 1.97 3.64
CA SER A 71 -1.49 3.00 4.55
C SER A 71 -2.40 3.96 3.79
N PRO A 72 -3.67 4.08 4.19
CA PRO A 72 -4.38 3.30 5.23
C PRO A 72 -4.34 1.79 4.98
N ASN A 73 -4.28 1.02 6.05
CA ASN A 73 -4.04 -0.43 6.00
C ASN A 73 -5.32 -1.24 5.83
N ASN A 74 -5.28 -2.22 4.97
CA ASN A 74 -6.22 -3.33 4.94
C ASN A 74 -5.55 -4.56 5.62
N PRO A 75 -6.08 -5.09 6.75
CA PRO A 75 -7.46 -4.95 7.25
C PRO A 75 -7.66 -3.99 8.43
N SER A 76 -6.62 -3.36 8.98
CA SER A 76 -6.73 -2.69 10.29
C SER A 76 -7.40 -1.31 10.26
N GLY A 77 -7.59 -0.70 9.08
CA GLY A 77 -8.08 0.67 8.95
C GLY A 77 -7.14 1.74 9.52
N SER A 78 -5.92 1.36 9.90
CA SER A 78 -4.96 2.24 10.55
C SER A 78 -4.09 3.01 9.55
N VAL A 79 -3.67 4.21 9.93
CA VAL A 79 -2.71 5.04 9.18
C VAL A 79 -1.33 4.96 9.84
N CYS A 80 -0.28 4.81 9.04
CA CYS A 80 1.09 4.77 9.51
C CYS A 80 1.55 6.18 9.96
N LYS A 81 1.96 6.30 11.22
CA LYS A 81 2.38 7.58 11.82
C LYS A 81 3.90 7.78 11.86
N ASN A 82 4.67 6.75 11.58
CA ASN A 82 6.13 6.75 11.67
C ASN A 82 6.81 6.48 10.32
N LEU A 83 6.22 6.98 9.22
CA LEU A 83 6.73 6.81 7.86
C LEU A 83 8.15 7.34 7.70
N LYS A 84 8.47 8.47 8.34
CA LYS A 84 9.78 9.10 8.28
C LYS A 84 10.87 8.19 8.88
N GLU A 85 10.60 7.59 10.02
CA GLU A 85 11.50 6.67 10.71
C GLU A 85 11.69 5.37 9.91
N ILE A 86 10.61 4.82 9.37
CA ILE A 86 10.64 3.65 8.48
C ILE A 86 11.47 3.96 7.23
N ALA A 87 11.23 5.11 6.59
CA ALA A 87 11.97 5.55 5.41
C ALA A 87 13.48 5.69 5.69
N LYS A 88 13.84 6.24 6.86
CA LYS A 88 15.24 6.35 7.30
C LYS A 88 15.93 4.98 7.37
N ILE A 89 15.26 3.97 7.90
CA ILE A 89 15.79 2.60 7.95
C ILE A 89 15.85 2.00 6.54
N ALA A 90 14.79 2.12 5.74
CA ALA A 90 14.77 1.64 4.36
C ALA A 90 15.92 2.22 3.53
N LYS A 91 16.16 3.51 3.65
CA LYS A 91 17.28 4.21 3.00
C LYS A 91 18.63 3.76 3.49
N LYS A 92 18.82 3.60 4.81
CA LYS A 92 20.05 3.10 5.42
C LYS A 92 20.48 1.73 4.87
N TYR A 93 19.50 0.84 4.69
CA TYR A 93 19.75 -0.52 4.19
C TYR A 93 19.53 -0.66 2.67
N LYS A 94 19.24 0.44 1.97
CA LYS A 94 19.02 0.49 0.52
C LYS A 94 17.96 -0.52 0.04
N ILE A 95 16.94 -0.77 0.86
CA ILE A 95 15.82 -1.63 0.47
C ILE A 95 14.80 -0.83 -0.34
N ILE A 96 14.09 -1.53 -1.21
CA ILE A 96 12.99 -0.94 -1.97
C ILE A 96 11.74 -0.89 -1.08
N VAL A 97 10.93 0.15 -1.22
CA VAL A 97 9.62 0.24 -0.57
C VAL A 97 8.54 0.20 -1.65
N LEU A 98 7.53 -0.64 -1.45
CA LEU A 98 6.25 -0.54 -2.14
C LEU A 98 5.26 0.14 -1.17
N SER A 99 4.89 1.37 -1.48
CA SER A 99 3.85 2.11 -0.77
C SER A 99 2.52 1.86 -1.47
N ASP A 100 1.70 1.00 -0.88
CA ASP A 100 0.35 0.76 -1.40
C ASP A 100 -0.61 1.81 -0.84
N GLU A 101 -0.92 2.77 -1.70
CA GLU A 101 -1.68 3.98 -1.39
C GLU A 101 -3.11 3.95 -1.94
N ILE A 102 -3.63 2.75 -2.19
CA ILE A 102 -4.95 2.57 -2.80
C ILE A 102 -6.11 3.17 -1.99
N TYR A 103 -5.90 3.43 -0.69
CA TYR A 103 -6.89 3.98 0.24
C TYR A 103 -6.63 5.43 0.66
N THR A 104 -5.68 6.12 0.08
CA THR A 104 -5.27 7.47 0.53
C THR A 104 -6.39 8.50 0.52
N ASP A 105 -7.19 8.51 -0.53
CA ASP A 105 -8.36 9.38 -0.64
C ASP A 105 -9.50 9.01 0.33
N LEU A 106 -9.37 7.91 1.06
CA LEU A 106 -10.32 7.44 2.07
C LEU A 106 -9.77 7.56 3.50
N THR A 107 -8.84 8.49 3.74
CA THR A 107 -8.33 8.83 5.08
C THR A 107 -9.33 9.73 5.78
N PHE A 108 -9.75 9.38 7.01
CA PHE A 108 -10.89 10.04 7.65
C PHE A 108 -10.60 11.47 8.14
N ASN A 109 -9.36 11.78 8.50
CA ASN A 109 -8.98 13.08 9.05
C ASN A 109 -8.15 13.93 8.08
N ASN A 110 -8.23 13.71 6.78
CA ASN A 110 -7.47 14.39 5.72
C ASN A 110 -5.94 14.43 5.94
N HIS A 111 -5.40 13.62 6.84
CA HIS A 111 -3.97 13.52 7.11
C HIS A 111 -3.40 12.29 6.42
N TYR A 112 -3.12 12.45 5.14
CA TYR A 112 -2.37 11.46 4.39
C TYR A 112 -0.95 11.94 4.14
N GLU A 113 -0.01 11.05 4.32
CA GLU A 113 1.40 11.25 4.04
C GLU A 113 1.95 10.04 3.30
N SER A 114 2.71 10.28 2.25
CA SER A 114 3.39 9.22 1.50
C SER A 114 4.80 9.00 2.01
N ILE A 115 5.22 7.76 2.18
CA ILE A 115 6.62 7.43 2.49
C ILE A 115 7.57 7.86 1.38
N SER A 116 7.07 8.03 0.14
CA SER A 116 7.85 8.55 -0.99
C SER A 116 8.34 9.98 -0.77
N SER A 117 7.69 10.77 0.10
CA SER A 117 8.16 12.11 0.51
C SER A 117 9.48 12.06 1.27
N TYR A 118 9.82 10.93 1.90
CA TYR A 118 11.04 10.74 2.69
C TYR A 118 12.09 9.87 2.00
N TYR A 119 11.67 9.00 1.07
CA TYR A 119 12.55 8.08 0.34
C TYR A 119 12.10 7.91 -1.12
N PRO A 120 12.07 9.01 -1.91
CA PRO A 120 11.53 8.98 -3.28
C PRO A 120 12.35 8.10 -4.23
N GLU A 121 13.67 7.98 -4.02
CA GLU A 121 14.57 7.33 -4.97
C GLU A 121 14.41 5.80 -5.06
N ALA A 122 13.73 5.17 -4.10
CA ALA A 122 13.51 3.71 -4.11
C ALA A 122 12.13 3.32 -3.57
N THR A 123 11.14 4.20 -3.68
CA THR A 123 9.75 3.92 -3.31
C THR A 123 8.88 3.86 -4.55
N PHE A 124 8.28 2.68 -4.81
CA PHE A 124 7.14 2.57 -5.70
C PHE A 124 5.89 3.05 -4.98
N VAL A 125 5.05 3.80 -5.66
CA VAL A 125 3.71 4.14 -5.16
C VAL A 125 2.67 3.46 -6.02
N SER A 126 1.75 2.71 -5.40
CA SER A 126 0.61 2.11 -6.09
C SER A 126 -0.68 2.84 -5.75
N GLY A 127 -1.52 3.02 -6.74
CA GLY A 127 -2.84 3.63 -6.61
C GLY A 127 -3.81 3.14 -7.67
N GLY A 128 -5.02 3.68 -7.66
CA GLY A 128 -6.03 3.32 -8.64
C GLY A 128 -7.43 3.79 -8.29
N LEU A 129 -8.37 3.53 -9.18
CA LEU A 129 -9.76 3.98 -9.08
C LEU A 129 -10.65 3.04 -8.25
N SER A 130 -10.15 1.86 -7.86
CA SER A 130 -10.97 0.79 -7.29
C SER A 130 -11.67 1.17 -5.99
N LYS A 131 -11.09 2.06 -5.19
CA LYS A 131 -11.56 2.35 -3.82
C LYS A 131 -12.25 3.70 -3.74
N TRP A 132 -11.53 4.80 -3.83
CA TRP A 132 -12.09 6.13 -3.66
C TRP A 132 -13.16 6.48 -4.71
N CYS A 133 -13.03 5.95 -5.91
CA CYS A 133 -13.95 6.20 -7.03
C CYS A 133 -15.07 5.14 -7.14
N GLY A 134 -15.01 4.06 -6.32
CA GLY A 134 -15.96 2.95 -6.41
C GLY A 134 -15.86 2.14 -7.73
N ALA A 135 -14.79 2.34 -8.49
CA ALA A 135 -14.62 1.81 -9.85
C ALA A 135 -13.79 0.50 -9.89
N GLY A 136 -13.93 -0.37 -8.87
CA GLY A 136 -13.20 -1.63 -8.80
C GLY A 136 -13.40 -2.56 -10.00
N GLY A 137 -14.59 -2.56 -10.60
CA GLY A 137 -14.91 -3.33 -11.80
C GLY A 137 -14.23 -2.83 -13.08
N TRP A 138 -13.75 -1.60 -13.11
CA TRP A 138 -13.11 -1.00 -14.29
C TRP A 138 -11.65 -1.45 -14.46
N ARG A 139 -11.08 -2.10 -13.43
CA ARG A 139 -9.74 -2.73 -13.46
C ARG A 139 -8.61 -1.79 -13.85
N LEU A 140 -8.59 -0.56 -13.31
CA LEU A 140 -7.53 0.41 -13.54
C LEU A 140 -6.79 0.76 -12.25
N GLY A 141 -5.48 0.65 -12.30
CA GLY A 141 -4.53 1.09 -11.29
C GLY A 141 -3.21 1.50 -11.93
N PHE A 142 -2.32 2.06 -11.15
CA PHE A 142 -1.01 2.52 -11.61
C PHE A 142 0.09 2.26 -10.60
N PHE A 143 1.33 2.24 -11.09
CA PHE A 143 2.54 2.40 -10.31
C PHE A 143 3.26 3.67 -10.71
N ALA A 144 3.60 4.51 -9.73
CA ALA A 144 4.63 5.53 -9.90
C ALA A 144 5.98 4.90 -9.52
N VAL A 145 6.85 4.79 -10.52
CA VAL A 145 8.16 4.14 -10.40
C VAL A 145 9.25 5.21 -10.41
N PRO A 146 10.14 5.27 -9.40
CA PRO A 146 11.20 6.26 -9.39
C PRO A 146 12.21 6.05 -10.52
N LYS A 147 12.74 7.15 -11.09
CA LYS A 147 13.69 7.12 -12.20
C LYS A 147 14.89 6.21 -11.92
N LYS A 148 15.33 6.12 -10.69
CA LYS A 148 16.45 5.25 -10.27
C LYS A 148 16.17 3.75 -10.46
N LEU A 149 14.89 3.36 -10.58
CA LEU A 149 14.43 1.99 -10.81
C LEU A 149 13.88 1.79 -12.24
N SER A 150 14.34 2.59 -13.21
CA SER A 150 13.91 2.51 -14.62
C SER A 150 14.08 1.12 -15.24
N ASN A 151 15.17 0.42 -14.95
CA ASN A 151 15.39 -0.94 -15.45
C ASN A 151 14.30 -1.91 -14.94
N PHE A 152 13.84 -1.72 -13.70
CA PHE A 152 12.74 -2.50 -13.15
C PHE A 152 11.42 -2.15 -13.85
N LEU A 153 11.19 -0.87 -14.15
CA LEU A 153 10.03 -0.43 -14.93
C LEU A 153 9.97 -1.08 -16.31
N GLU A 154 11.10 -1.20 -17.02
CA GLU A 154 11.15 -1.86 -18.33
C GLU A 154 10.80 -3.35 -18.21
N SER A 155 11.24 -4.03 -17.14
CA SER A 155 10.82 -5.41 -16.86
C SER A 155 9.32 -5.53 -16.63
N LEU A 156 8.73 -4.57 -15.90
CA LEU A 156 7.27 -4.53 -15.69
C LEU A 156 6.50 -4.31 -16.98
N LYS A 157 6.98 -3.40 -17.85
CA LYS A 157 6.36 -3.15 -19.17
C LYS A 157 6.39 -4.39 -20.04
N SER A 158 7.54 -5.08 -20.10
CA SER A 158 7.66 -6.33 -20.86
C SER A 158 6.70 -7.41 -20.34
N LEU A 159 6.62 -7.60 -19.02
CA LEU A 159 5.68 -8.55 -18.44
C LEU A 159 4.22 -8.16 -18.69
N ALA A 160 3.88 -6.87 -18.65
CA ALA A 160 2.55 -6.39 -18.96
C ALA A 160 2.17 -6.66 -20.41
N SER A 161 3.08 -6.39 -21.35
CA SER A 161 2.89 -6.68 -22.78
C SER A 161 2.56 -8.14 -23.04
N GLU A 162 3.26 -9.07 -22.38
CA GLU A 162 3.10 -10.51 -22.58
C GLU A 162 1.97 -11.14 -21.73
N SER A 163 1.31 -10.37 -20.86
CA SER A 163 0.25 -10.90 -20.00
C SER A 163 -1.14 -10.36 -20.32
N TYR A 164 -1.36 -9.06 -20.25
CA TYR A 164 -2.67 -8.43 -20.47
C TYR A 164 -2.61 -7.26 -21.45
N SER A 165 -1.44 -6.98 -22.01
CA SER A 165 -1.13 -5.91 -22.96
C SER A 165 -1.35 -4.52 -22.39
N THR A 166 -2.58 -4.12 -22.12
CA THR A 166 -2.91 -2.80 -21.56
C THR A 166 -4.26 -2.82 -20.85
N VAL A 167 -4.50 -1.79 -20.07
CA VAL A 167 -5.86 -1.51 -19.56
C VAL A 167 -6.75 -1.10 -20.73
N ASN A 168 -8.02 -1.49 -20.71
CA ASN A 168 -8.95 -1.14 -21.77
C ASN A 168 -9.08 0.39 -21.95
N THR A 169 -9.15 0.83 -23.20
CA THR A 169 -9.14 2.25 -23.56
C THR A 169 -10.25 3.08 -22.90
N PRO A 170 -11.53 2.64 -22.83
CA PRO A 170 -12.56 3.38 -22.11
C PRO A 170 -12.23 3.67 -20.66
N SER A 171 -11.65 2.69 -19.92
CA SER A 171 -11.22 2.91 -18.54
C SER A 171 -10.06 3.92 -18.42
N GLN A 172 -9.17 3.97 -19.41
CA GLN A 172 -8.09 4.95 -19.41
C GLN A 172 -8.62 6.38 -19.57
N TYR A 173 -9.55 6.62 -20.49
CA TYR A 173 -10.20 7.94 -20.63
C TYR A 173 -10.99 8.33 -19.39
N ALA A 174 -11.74 7.39 -18.81
CA ALA A 174 -12.45 7.64 -17.54
C ALA A 174 -11.47 7.96 -16.39
N ALA A 175 -10.27 7.35 -16.37
CA ALA A 175 -9.24 7.67 -15.38
C ALA A 175 -8.69 9.08 -15.54
N VAL A 176 -8.52 9.57 -16.78
CA VAL A 176 -8.11 10.96 -17.03
C VAL A 176 -9.10 11.89 -16.36
N GLU A 177 -10.41 11.72 -16.63
CA GLU A 177 -11.46 12.51 -15.99
C GLU A 177 -11.43 12.38 -14.47
N ALA A 178 -11.33 11.17 -13.94
CA ALA A 178 -11.32 10.92 -12.50
C ALA A 178 -10.16 11.61 -11.76
N TYR A 179 -8.99 11.74 -12.40
CA TYR A 179 -7.81 12.34 -11.77
C TYR A 179 -7.64 13.84 -12.06
N THR A 180 -8.30 14.38 -13.10
CA THR A 180 -8.22 15.80 -13.46
C THR A 180 -9.45 16.61 -13.08
N GLY A 181 -10.60 15.96 -12.89
CA GLY A 181 -11.85 16.59 -12.49
C GLY A 181 -11.88 16.95 -11.00
N ASP A 182 -12.77 17.88 -10.61
CA ASP A 182 -13.00 18.23 -9.21
C ASP A 182 -14.04 17.32 -8.56
N TYR A 183 -13.59 16.29 -7.88
CA TYR A 183 -14.42 15.33 -7.14
C TYR A 183 -14.33 15.48 -5.62
N ASN A 184 -13.83 16.61 -5.11
CA ASN A 184 -13.64 16.84 -3.68
C ASN A 184 -14.94 16.69 -2.90
N ARG A 185 -16.07 17.18 -3.44
CA ARG A 185 -17.39 17.04 -2.81
C ARG A 185 -17.82 15.56 -2.72
N TYR A 186 -17.56 14.77 -3.74
CA TYR A 186 -17.84 13.32 -3.74
C TYR A 186 -16.99 12.61 -2.71
N LYS A 187 -15.65 12.80 -2.77
CA LYS A 187 -14.69 12.20 -1.83
C LYS A 187 -15.05 12.53 -0.37
N SER A 188 -15.34 13.79 -0.08
CA SER A 188 -15.73 14.21 1.28
C SER A 188 -17.00 13.52 1.79
N LYS A 189 -18.00 13.31 0.92
CA LYS A 189 -19.21 12.57 1.29
C LYS A 189 -18.92 11.09 1.57
N VAL A 190 -18.14 10.44 0.71
CA VAL A 190 -17.74 9.04 0.88
C VAL A 190 -16.97 8.87 2.19
N VAL A 191 -15.97 9.71 2.44
CA VAL A 191 -15.18 9.69 3.68
C VAL A 191 -16.08 9.89 4.90
N LYS A 192 -17.02 10.83 4.86
CA LYS A 192 -17.96 11.06 5.97
C LYS A 192 -18.82 9.84 6.27
N ILE A 193 -19.34 9.17 5.25
CA ILE A 193 -20.16 7.96 5.41
C ILE A 193 -19.30 6.83 6.00
N LEU A 194 -18.12 6.57 5.45
CA LEU A 194 -17.23 5.51 5.93
C LEU A 194 -16.77 5.78 7.37
N ASN A 195 -16.43 7.03 7.70
CA ASN A 195 -16.07 7.39 9.07
C ASN A 195 -17.21 7.14 10.06
N SER A 196 -18.45 7.55 9.71
CA SER A 196 -19.63 7.32 10.58
C SER A 196 -19.90 5.84 10.76
N LEU A 197 -19.76 5.02 9.72
CA LEU A 197 -19.88 3.55 9.84
C LEU A 197 -18.76 2.97 10.70
N GLY A 198 -17.53 3.42 10.50
CA GLY A 198 -16.39 3.01 11.31
C GLY A 198 -16.56 3.34 12.79
N GLU A 199 -17.04 4.54 13.12
CA GLU A 199 -17.34 4.95 14.49
C GLU A 199 -18.47 4.10 15.13
N TYR A 200 -19.50 3.80 14.35
CA TYR A 200 -20.58 2.93 14.79
C TYR A 200 -20.06 1.53 15.15
N VAL A 201 -19.29 0.91 14.24
CA VAL A 201 -18.70 -0.42 14.47
C VAL A 201 -17.74 -0.38 15.66
N TYR A 202 -16.85 0.62 15.72
CA TYR A 202 -15.90 0.78 16.82
C TYR A 202 -16.62 0.87 18.18
N SER A 203 -17.64 1.70 18.29
CA SER A 203 -18.38 1.91 19.53
C SER A 203 -19.09 0.63 20.00
N ASN A 204 -19.70 -0.11 19.06
CA ASN A 204 -20.36 -1.38 19.38
C ASN A 204 -19.39 -2.47 19.82
N LEU A 205 -18.24 -2.60 19.13
CA LEU A 205 -17.23 -3.58 19.50
C LEU A 205 -16.56 -3.24 20.83
N LYS A 206 -16.28 -1.97 21.08
CA LYS A 206 -15.73 -1.50 22.35
C LYS A 206 -16.67 -1.75 23.52
N SER A 207 -17.98 -1.52 23.37
CA SER A 207 -18.98 -1.80 24.40
C SER A 207 -19.04 -3.28 24.77
N ASN A 208 -18.71 -4.16 23.82
CA ASN A 208 -18.58 -5.60 24.04
C ASN A 208 -17.18 -6.05 24.51
N LYS A 209 -16.37 -5.11 25.03
CA LYS A 209 -15.00 -5.33 25.56
C LYS A 209 -14.00 -5.88 24.54
N ILE A 210 -14.23 -5.71 23.24
CA ILE A 210 -13.30 -6.07 22.20
C ILE A 210 -12.24 -4.98 22.06
N LEU A 211 -10.96 -5.34 22.17
CA LEU A 211 -9.84 -4.41 22.07
C LEU A 211 -9.52 -4.10 20.60
N ILE A 212 -9.92 -2.93 20.15
CA ILE A 212 -9.68 -2.42 18.80
C ILE A 212 -9.14 -0.99 18.83
N ASN A 213 -8.50 -0.56 17.74
CA ASN A 213 -8.20 0.85 17.50
C ASN A 213 -9.37 1.49 16.73
N PRO A 214 -9.64 2.79 16.94
CA PRO A 214 -10.57 3.50 16.08
C PRO A 214 -10.04 3.49 14.64
N PRO A 215 -10.90 3.27 13.63
CA PRO A 215 -10.49 3.29 12.24
C PRO A 215 -10.06 4.71 11.84
N GLN A 216 -9.07 4.80 10.98
CA GLN A 216 -8.49 6.07 10.53
C GLN A 216 -8.62 6.26 9.01
N GLY A 217 -9.05 5.22 8.32
CA GLY A 217 -9.25 5.22 6.87
C GLY A 217 -9.60 3.85 6.34
N ALA A 218 -9.62 3.74 5.02
CA ALA A 218 -9.98 2.58 4.22
C ALA A 218 -11.50 2.31 4.22
N PHE A 219 -12.03 1.53 5.16
CA PHE A 219 -13.45 1.11 5.23
C PHE A 219 -13.87 0.80 6.67
#